data_8f26ca2802eecce11d611a8871cc36e5
#
_entry.id   8f26ca2802eecce11d611a8871cc36e5
#
_cell.length_a   1.000
_cell.length_b   1.000
_cell.length_c   1.000
_cell.angle_alpha   90.00
_cell.angle_beta   90.00
_cell.angle_gamma   90.00
#
_symmetry.space_group_name_H-M   'P 1'
#
loop_
_entity.id
_entity.type
_entity.pdbx_description
1 polymer ?
#
loop_
_entity_poly.entity_id
_entity_poly.type
_entity_poly.pdbx_seq_one_letter_code
_entity_poly.pdbx_strand_id
1 'polypeptide(L)'
;RVLQAFGPCPIIPEKVDPNVTSSDLPGRSHFDYCVNFIVGKLDDAARALPATRPNNELGRATSTMAKALKARILLYAASPLWNGSFPNPEWKNKNYETDGYGNELVSSSYDREKWTRALTACQEALTAAKEAGYQLFDIETANKKADRDGIALPFIPGREEDTEENREFKERVRMFQYMVTANEGDNNKELIWAQRIELDAQNGGEGTDCRLPNKVVKRSNGVYVGGWAAMAPTLYSVQHFYTENGKLPAQDPNFYPEEEWYTRFYEGAQSPALATNNLDGEDVKNDIIKMHAKREARFYAWIVFDGTQYSSKINNGNPLWINLKNTNTNGYNTSNTRNCAGSGYLSKKFIDPNIYFGADGTRQHTAPRRPLIRMAELYLNLAECYAALDNEGEALANLNEIRRRAGISELTGSDVTGSMTLTDWVRNERFVELFEEGHRYYDLRRWAIAPQMLKAGMRYGLDGLRVNPSFEEFNKPTLVNLSLIHISE
;
A
#
# COMPACT_ATOMS: atom_id res chain seq x y z
N ARG A 1 -3.73 -10.43 -15.82
CA ARG A 1 -2.36 -10.48 -15.24
C ARG A 1 -1.27 -10.70 -16.29
N VAL A 2 -1.45 -11.64 -17.24
CA VAL A 2 -0.43 -11.90 -18.29
C VAL A 2 -0.15 -10.63 -19.08
N LEU A 3 -1.18 -9.94 -19.59
CA LEU A 3 -1.04 -8.68 -20.33
C LEU A 3 -0.35 -7.59 -19.49
N GLN A 4 -0.69 -7.47 -18.21
CA GLN A 4 -0.08 -6.49 -17.30
C GLN A 4 1.40 -6.77 -17.03
N ALA A 5 1.77 -8.04 -16.86
CA ALA A 5 3.12 -8.43 -16.51
C ALA A 5 4.06 -8.51 -17.71
N PHE A 6 3.58 -9.05 -18.83
CA PHE A 6 4.39 -9.42 -20.01
C PHE A 6 4.07 -8.63 -21.27
N GLY A 7 3.02 -7.78 -21.25
CA GLY A 7 2.56 -7.04 -22.43
C GLY A 7 1.84 -7.95 -23.42
N PRO A 8 1.95 -7.68 -24.74
CA PRO A 8 1.31 -8.45 -25.80
C PRO A 8 1.39 -9.96 -25.59
N CYS A 9 0.28 -10.65 -25.73
CA CYS A 9 0.19 -12.09 -25.49
C CYS A 9 -0.71 -12.75 -26.54
N PRO A 10 -0.57 -14.06 -26.78
CA PRO A 10 -1.48 -14.79 -27.65
C PRO A 10 -2.90 -14.77 -27.10
N ILE A 11 -3.89 -14.57 -27.95
CA ILE A 11 -5.30 -14.81 -27.65
C ILE A 11 -5.61 -16.24 -28.08
N ILE A 12 -5.77 -17.11 -27.08
CA ILE A 12 -6.02 -18.52 -27.32
C ILE A 12 -7.51 -18.73 -27.61
N PRO A 13 -7.88 -19.47 -28.68
CA PRO A 13 -9.29 -19.82 -28.97
C PRO A 13 -9.97 -20.55 -27.79
N GLU A 14 -11.29 -20.41 -27.66
CA GLU A 14 -12.07 -21.06 -26.59
C GLU A 14 -11.97 -22.60 -26.61
N LYS A 15 -11.76 -23.17 -27.79
CA LYS A 15 -11.55 -24.61 -27.99
C LYS A 15 -10.21 -24.81 -28.68
N VAL A 16 -9.30 -25.44 -28.00
CA VAL A 16 -7.99 -25.83 -28.51
C VAL A 16 -7.96 -27.38 -28.61
N ASP A 17 -7.54 -27.90 -29.75
CA ASP A 17 -7.27 -29.33 -29.86
C ASP A 17 -6.16 -29.70 -28.88
N PRO A 18 -6.34 -30.69 -28.00
CA PRO A 18 -5.28 -31.12 -27.07
C PRO A 18 -4.01 -31.62 -27.76
N ASN A 19 -4.07 -31.94 -29.04
CA ASN A 19 -2.92 -32.37 -29.84
C ASN A 19 -2.22 -31.21 -30.59
N VAL A 20 -2.67 -29.96 -30.41
CA VAL A 20 -2.05 -28.80 -31.05
C VAL A 20 -0.57 -28.68 -30.64
N THR A 21 0.29 -28.42 -31.61
CA THR A 21 1.72 -28.15 -31.34
C THR A 21 1.95 -26.65 -31.09
N SER A 22 3.11 -26.31 -30.55
CA SER A 22 3.47 -24.89 -30.30
C SER A 22 3.52 -24.06 -31.58
N SER A 23 3.76 -24.68 -32.75
CA SER A 23 3.74 -24.04 -34.06
C SER A 23 2.34 -23.67 -34.56
N ASP A 24 1.31 -24.34 -34.03
CA ASP A 24 -0.09 -24.14 -34.45
C ASP A 24 -0.81 -23.12 -33.56
N LEU A 25 -0.17 -22.68 -32.47
CA LEU A 25 -0.69 -21.63 -31.60
C LEU A 25 -0.45 -20.26 -32.22
N PRO A 26 -1.40 -19.29 -32.01
CA PRO A 26 -1.23 -17.94 -32.52
C PRO A 26 -0.01 -17.25 -31.89
N GLY A 27 0.63 -16.37 -32.65
CA GLY A 27 1.64 -15.46 -32.13
C GLY A 27 1.07 -14.44 -31.12
N ARG A 28 1.91 -13.55 -30.63
CA ARG A 28 1.46 -12.47 -29.74
C ARG A 28 0.54 -11.53 -30.51
N SER A 29 -0.62 -11.26 -29.98
CA SER A 29 -1.53 -10.24 -30.53
C SER A 29 -1.09 -8.84 -30.08
N HIS A 30 -1.38 -7.82 -30.91
CA HIS A 30 -1.13 -6.42 -30.54
C HIS A 30 -1.74 -6.07 -29.17
N PHE A 31 -1.06 -5.23 -28.39
CA PHE A 31 -1.50 -4.87 -27.03
C PHE A 31 -2.96 -4.37 -26.99
N ASP A 32 -3.31 -3.44 -27.88
CA ASP A 32 -4.65 -2.88 -27.92
C ASP A 32 -5.71 -3.90 -28.37
N TYR A 33 -5.34 -4.84 -29.23
CA TYR A 33 -6.22 -5.97 -29.57
C TYR A 33 -6.52 -6.84 -28.33
N CYS A 34 -5.49 -7.17 -27.54
CA CYS A 34 -5.66 -7.89 -26.27
C CYS A 34 -6.55 -7.11 -25.29
N VAL A 35 -6.35 -5.79 -25.19
CA VAL A 35 -7.19 -4.92 -24.36
C VAL A 35 -8.64 -4.96 -24.81
N ASN A 36 -8.90 -4.80 -26.11
CA ASN A 36 -10.26 -4.82 -26.68
C ASN A 36 -10.96 -6.18 -26.44
N PHE A 37 -10.22 -7.27 -26.61
CA PHE A 37 -10.74 -8.61 -26.31
C PHE A 37 -11.18 -8.75 -24.84
N ILE A 38 -10.31 -8.32 -23.89
CA ILE A 38 -10.61 -8.38 -22.47
C ILE A 38 -11.79 -7.47 -22.11
N VAL A 39 -11.81 -6.25 -22.65
CA VAL A 39 -12.90 -5.29 -22.41
C VAL A 39 -14.23 -5.83 -22.90
N GLY A 40 -14.28 -6.44 -24.09
CA GLY A 40 -15.49 -7.08 -24.59
C GLY A 40 -16.01 -8.20 -23.66
N LYS A 41 -15.12 -9.05 -23.17
CA LYS A 41 -15.49 -10.10 -22.19
C LYS A 41 -15.96 -9.54 -20.85
N LEU A 42 -15.39 -8.41 -20.40
CA LEU A 42 -15.82 -7.73 -19.17
C LEU A 42 -17.18 -7.04 -19.35
N ASP A 43 -17.47 -6.49 -20.53
CA ASP A 43 -18.77 -5.93 -20.84
C ASP A 43 -19.87 -7.01 -20.89
N ASP A 44 -19.56 -8.19 -21.46
CA ASP A 44 -20.46 -9.35 -21.40
C ASP A 44 -20.73 -9.78 -19.95
N ALA A 45 -19.67 -9.87 -19.14
CA ALA A 45 -19.80 -10.21 -17.72
C ALA A 45 -20.61 -9.16 -16.95
N ALA A 46 -20.38 -7.88 -17.19
CA ALA A 46 -21.10 -6.79 -16.54
C ALA A 46 -22.61 -6.80 -16.84
N ARG A 47 -23.01 -7.27 -18.03
CA ARG A 47 -24.43 -7.43 -18.39
C ARG A 47 -25.08 -8.65 -17.74
N ALA A 48 -24.32 -9.72 -17.52
CA ALA A 48 -24.83 -11.00 -17.04
C ALA A 48 -24.83 -11.15 -15.50
N LEU A 49 -23.98 -10.40 -14.80
CA LEU A 49 -23.75 -10.57 -13.38
C LEU A 49 -24.57 -9.56 -12.53
N PRO A 50 -24.98 -9.91 -11.30
CA PRO A 50 -25.59 -8.97 -10.38
C PRO A 50 -24.57 -7.94 -9.88
N ALA A 51 -25.06 -6.78 -9.45
CA ALA A 51 -24.20 -5.69 -8.93
C ALA A 51 -23.43 -6.06 -7.66
N THR A 52 -24.06 -6.82 -6.77
CA THR A 52 -23.51 -7.30 -5.49
C THR A 52 -23.82 -8.76 -5.28
N ARG A 53 -23.20 -9.37 -4.27
CA ARG A 53 -23.49 -10.72 -3.81
C ARG A 53 -23.81 -10.72 -2.31
N PRO A 54 -24.68 -11.61 -1.82
CA PRO A 54 -24.90 -11.77 -0.39
C PRO A 54 -23.62 -12.30 0.31
N ASN A 55 -23.54 -12.11 1.63
CA ASN A 55 -22.34 -12.45 2.41
C ASN A 55 -21.91 -13.94 2.31
N ASN A 56 -22.84 -14.86 2.08
CA ASN A 56 -22.53 -16.29 1.88
C ASN A 56 -21.97 -16.61 0.48
N GLU A 57 -21.98 -15.64 -0.44
CA GLU A 57 -21.44 -15.76 -1.80
C GLU A 57 -20.25 -14.81 -2.08
N LEU A 58 -19.62 -14.29 -1.03
CA LEU A 58 -18.48 -13.40 -1.18
C LEU A 58 -17.34 -14.07 -1.96
N GLY A 59 -16.70 -13.25 -2.81
CA GLY A 59 -15.65 -13.69 -3.72
C GLY A 59 -16.16 -14.14 -5.09
N ARG A 60 -17.46 -14.36 -5.29
CA ARG A 60 -18.04 -14.56 -6.63
C ARG A 60 -18.08 -13.24 -7.39
N ALA A 61 -17.90 -13.34 -8.71
CA ALA A 61 -17.89 -12.19 -9.60
C ALA A 61 -19.19 -11.39 -9.57
N THR A 62 -19.06 -10.07 -9.69
CA THR A 62 -20.16 -9.11 -9.79
C THR A 62 -19.98 -8.18 -10.99
N SER A 63 -21.05 -7.51 -11.44
CA SER A 63 -20.95 -6.51 -12.50
C SER A 63 -20.10 -5.30 -12.08
N THR A 64 -20.14 -4.94 -10.79
CA THR A 64 -19.28 -3.88 -10.22
C THR A 64 -17.81 -4.23 -10.32
N MET A 65 -17.42 -5.49 -10.00
CA MET A 65 -16.04 -5.97 -10.20
C MET A 65 -15.62 -5.92 -11.66
N ALA A 66 -16.50 -6.33 -12.59
CA ALA A 66 -16.22 -6.34 -14.02
C ALA A 66 -15.97 -4.91 -14.55
N LYS A 67 -16.83 -3.94 -14.17
CA LYS A 67 -16.68 -2.53 -14.54
C LYS A 67 -15.41 -1.91 -13.95
N ALA A 68 -15.11 -2.17 -12.68
CA ALA A 68 -13.90 -1.67 -12.02
C ALA A 68 -12.61 -2.24 -12.65
N LEU A 69 -12.61 -3.52 -13.03
CA LEU A 69 -11.49 -4.14 -13.74
C LEU A 69 -11.35 -3.57 -15.16
N LYS A 70 -12.46 -3.33 -15.88
CA LYS A 70 -12.45 -2.63 -17.19
C LYS A 70 -11.80 -1.27 -17.08
N ALA A 71 -12.16 -0.47 -16.08
CA ALA A 71 -11.58 0.85 -15.82
C ALA A 71 -10.06 0.75 -15.63
N ARG A 72 -9.58 -0.16 -14.79
CA ARG A 72 -8.14 -0.38 -14.56
C ARG A 72 -7.40 -0.76 -15.84
N ILE A 73 -7.94 -1.68 -16.64
CA ILE A 73 -7.30 -2.15 -17.88
C ILE A 73 -7.19 -1.02 -18.90
N LEU A 74 -8.24 -0.21 -19.05
CA LEU A 74 -8.24 0.92 -19.98
C LEU A 74 -7.29 2.04 -19.50
N LEU A 75 -7.21 2.31 -18.20
CA LEU A 75 -6.20 3.21 -17.63
C LEU A 75 -4.78 2.74 -17.96
N TYR A 76 -4.50 1.44 -17.82
CA TYR A 76 -3.19 0.87 -18.20
C TYR A 76 -2.92 1.07 -19.70
N ALA A 77 -3.89 0.83 -20.56
CA ALA A 77 -3.75 0.98 -22.00
C ALA A 77 -3.55 2.44 -22.45
N ALA A 78 -4.11 3.40 -21.72
CA ALA A 78 -3.93 4.82 -21.94
C ALA A 78 -2.59 5.36 -21.43
N SER A 79 -1.94 4.64 -20.51
CA SER A 79 -0.70 5.09 -19.87
C SER A 79 0.49 5.09 -20.81
N PRO A 80 1.51 5.95 -20.58
CA PRO A 80 2.61 6.23 -21.50
C PRO A 80 3.27 4.99 -22.12
N LEU A 81 3.58 3.95 -21.33
CA LEU A 81 4.26 2.75 -21.84
C LEU A 81 3.51 2.10 -23.03
N TRP A 82 2.18 2.07 -22.98
CA TRP A 82 1.33 1.44 -24.00
C TRP A 82 0.66 2.44 -24.94
N ASN A 83 1.02 3.71 -24.79
CA ASN A 83 0.48 4.82 -25.55
C ASN A 83 1.59 5.72 -26.08
N GLY A 84 2.44 5.16 -26.94
CA GLY A 84 3.46 5.88 -27.67
C GLY A 84 4.85 5.97 -27.02
N SER A 85 5.05 5.46 -25.79
CA SER A 85 6.36 5.53 -25.10
C SER A 85 7.01 4.18 -24.85
N PHE A 86 6.67 3.17 -25.65
CA PHE A 86 7.32 1.87 -25.54
C PHE A 86 8.79 1.98 -26.00
N PRO A 87 9.77 1.50 -25.20
CA PRO A 87 11.19 1.77 -25.46
C PRO A 87 11.77 1.02 -26.67
N ASN A 88 11.08 0.03 -27.21
CA ASN A 88 11.49 -0.71 -28.41
C ASN A 88 10.37 -0.70 -29.47
N PRO A 89 10.26 0.34 -30.29
CA PRO A 89 9.22 0.44 -31.32
C PRO A 89 9.37 -0.61 -32.43
N GLU A 90 10.56 -1.20 -32.59
CA GLU A 90 10.82 -2.27 -33.57
C GLU A 90 10.38 -3.67 -33.07
N TRP A 91 9.77 -3.77 -31.91
CA TRP A 91 9.26 -5.04 -31.39
C TRP A 91 8.02 -5.48 -32.14
N LYS A 92 8.22 -6.40 -33.10
CA LYS A 92 7.18 -6.89 -34.03
C LYS A 92 7.20 -8.41 -34.10
N ASN A 93 6.07 -8.99 -34.49
CA ASN A 93 6.01 -10.38 -34.88
C ASN A 93 6.75 -10.60 -36.22
N LYS A 94 7.30 -11.78 -36.42
CA LYS A 94 7.90 -12.19 -37.73
C LYS A 94 6.89 -12.87 -38.63
N ASN A 95 6.07 -13.76 -38.07
CA ASN A 95 5.21 -14.68 -38.83
C ASN A 95 3.77 -14.68 -38.32
N TYR A 96 3.34 -13.60 -37.68
CA TYR A 96 1.97 -13.48 -37.20
C TYR A 96 1.48 -12.05 -37.33
N GLU A 97 0.29 -11.88 -37.84
CA GLU A 97 -0.39 -10.60 -37.95
C GLU A 97 -1.63 -10.56 -37.07
N THR A 98 -1.83 -9.45 -36.35
CA THR A 98 -3.05 -9.17 -35.60
C THR A 98 -4.02 -8.40 -36.50
N ASP A 99 -5.26 -8.83 -36.58
CA ASP A 99 -6.29 -8.14 -37.36
C ASP A 99 -6.38 -6.65 -37.01
N GLY A 100 -6.29 -5.82 -38.02
CA GLY A 100 -6.26 -4.34 -37.90
C GLY A 100 -4.93 -3.73 -37.42
N TYR A 101 -3.90 -4.55 -37.05
CA TYR A 101 -2.62 -4.05 -36.53
C TYR A 101 -1.39 -4.62 -37.27
N GLY A 102 -1.60 -5.51 -38.23
CA GLY A 102 -0.48 -6.18 -38.90
C GLY A 102 0.42 -6.93 -37.92
N ASN A 103 1.72 -6.87 -38.12
CA ASN A 103 2.70 -7.53 -37.28
C ASN A 103 3.19 -6.70 -36.06
N GLU A 104 2.66 -5.50 -35.86
CA GLU A 104 3.02 -4.64 -34.73
C GLU A 104 2.46 -5.20 -33.40
N LEU A 105 3.21 -4.98 -32.33
CA LEU A 105 2.86 -5.46 -30.99
C LEU A 105 2.41 -4.35 -30.05
N VAL A 106 2.83 -3.12 -30.33
CA VAL A 106 2.56 -1.95 -29.46
C VAL A 106 2.35 -0.71 -30.32
N SER A 107 1.56 0.24 -29.83
CA SER A 107 1.37 1.53 -30.48
C SER A 107 2.65 2.37 -30.39
N SER A 108 3.10 2.90 -31.52
CA SER A 108 4.29 3.76 -31.63
C SER A 108 3.98 5.25 -31.45
N SER A 109 2.70 5.65 -31.43
CA SER A 109 2.25 7.03 -31.31
C SER A 109 1.28 7.21 -30.15
N TYR A 110 1.29 8.42 -29.59
CA TYR A 110 0.32 8.83 -28.57
C TYR A 110 -1.08 8.98 -29.17
N ASP A 111 -2.06 8.45 -28.45
CA ASP A 111 -3.48 8.57 -28.78
C ASP A 111 -4.26 9.10 -27.56
N ARG A 112 -4.78 10.33 -27.64
CA ARG A 112 -5.58 10.97 -26.58
C ARG A 112 -6.90 10.23 -26.33
N GLU A 113 -7.46 9.58 -27.35
CA GLU A 113 -8.74 8.87 -27.23
C GLU A 113 -8.67 7.69 -26.27
N LYS A 114 -7.50 7.07 -26.09
CA LYS A 114 -7.30 6.05 -25.05
C LYS A 114 -7.59 6.60 -23.66
N TRP A 115 -7.21 7.85 -23.36
CA TRP A 115 -7.51 8.50 -22.10
C TRP A 115 -8.99 8.85 -21.94
N THR A 116 -9.64 9.32 -23.00
CA THR A 116 -11.09 9.58 -23.03
C THR A 116 -11.88 8.30 -22.74
N ARG A 117 -11.49 7.20 -23.39
CA ARG A 117 -12.10 5.89 -23.18
C ARG A 117 -11.87 5.36 -21.74
N ALA A 118 -10.67 5.56 -21.19
CA ALA A 118 -10.35 5.21 -19.81
C ALA A 118 -11.18 6.04 -18.83
N LEU A 119 -11.29 7.34 -19.03
CA LEU A 119 -12.11 8.25 -18.23
C LEU A 119 -13.56 7.79 -18.17
N THR A 120 -14.18 7.52 -19.30
CA THR A 120 -15.57 7.04 -19.38
C THR A 120 -15.75 5.75 -18.57
N ALA A 121 -14.84 4.80 -18.72
CA ALA A 121 -14.92 3.55 -17.96
C ALA A 121 -14.71 3.74 -16.44
N CYS A 122 -13.85 4.67 -16.04
CA CYS A 122 -13.64 5.02 -14.62
C CYS A 122 -14.87 5.68 -14.01
N GLN A 123 -15.54 6.58 -14.76
CA GLN A 123 -16.81 7.19 -14.34
C GLN A 123 -17.93 6.14 -14.18
N GLU A 124 -18.07 5.25 -15.16
CA GLU A 124 -19.03 4.13 -15.10
C GLU A 124 -18.76 3.20 -13.92
N ALA A 125 -17.48 2.92 -13.63
CA ALA A 125 -17.09 2.07 -12.51
C ALA A 125 -17.39 2.71 -11.15
N LEU A 126 -17.06 3.99 -10.96
CA LEU A 126 -17.35 4.71 -9.72
C LEU A 126 -18.85 4.85 -9.49
N THR A 127 -19.62 5.20 -10.52
CA THR A 127 -21.09 5.30 -10.46
C THR A 127 -21.69 3.96 -10.05
N ALA A 128 -21.32 2.87 -10.74
CA ALA A 128 -21.83 1.54 -10.44
C ALA A 128 -21.45 1.07 -9.02
N ALA A 129 -20.25 1.42 -8.55
CA ALA A 129 -19.82 1.08 -7.19
C ALA A 129 -20.66 1.84 -6.14
N LYS A 130 -20.91 3.14 -6.33
CA LYS A 130 -21.77 3.94 -5.45
C LYS A 130 -23.20 3.44 -5.43
N GLU A 131 -23.79 3.14 -6.58
CA GLU A 131 -25.13 2.55 -6.71
C GLU A 131 -25.24 1.17 -6.03
N ALA A 132 -24.17 0.40 -6.03
CA ALA A 132 -24.06 -0.88 -5.35
C ALA A 132 -23.81 -0.75 -3.83
N GLY A 133 -23.71 0.48 -3.30
CA GLY A 133 -23.55 0.79 -1.88
C GLY A 133 -22.10 0.73 -1.38
N TYR A 134 -21.11 0.69 -2.28
CA TYR A 134 -19.70 0.84 -1.89
C TYR A 134 -19.35 2.29 -1.57
N GLN A 135 -18.50 2.47 -0.57
CA GLN A 135 -18.04 3.79 -0.11
C GLN A 135 -16.62 3.69 0.49
N LEU A 136 -15.95 4.82 0.66
CA LEU A 136 -14.69 4.86 1.40
C LEU A 136 -14.93 4.44 2.86
N PHE A 137 -13.99 3.67 3.42
CA PHE A 137 -14.05 3.24 4.81
C PHE A 137 -13.92 4.44 5.75
N ASP A 138 -14.71 4.47 6.82
CA ASP A 138 -14.87 5.64 7.68
C ASP A 138 -14.53 5.37 9.15
N ILE A 139 -14.36 6.45 9.92
CA ILE A 139 -14.02 6.43 11.34
C ILE A 139 -15.12 5.76 12.17
N GLU A 140 -16.38 6.01 11.87
CA GLU A 140 -17.51 5.45 12.63
C GLU A 140 -17.52 3.92 12.57
N THR A 141 -17.35 3.37 11.37
CA THR A 141 -17.26 1.92 11.16
C THR A 141 -16.05 1.32 11.89
N ALA A 142 -14.90 2.01 11.83
CA ALA A 142 -13.68 1.59 12.52
C ALA A 142 -13.84 1.63 14.04
N ASN A 143 -14.49 2.66 14.59
CA ASN A 143 -14.72 2.80 16.03
C ASN A 143 -15.64 1.69 16.55
N LYS A 144 -16.74 1.38 15.87
CA LYS A 144 -17.62 0.24 16.22
C LYS A 144 -16.87 -1.10 16.26
N LYS A 145 -15.94 -1.31 15.32
CA LYS A 145 -15.09 -2.52 15.34
C LYS A 145 -14.10 -2.46 16.50
N ALA A 146 -13.45 -1.34 16.73
CA ALA A 146 -12.47 -1.18 17.79
C ALA A 146 -13.07 -1.37 19.19
N ASP A 147 -14.28 -0.86 19.43
CA ASP A 147 -15.02 -1.04 20.68
C ASP A 147 -15.33 -2.53 20.93
N ARG A 148 -15.80 -3.24 19.90
CA ARG A 148 -16.05 -4.67 19.96
C ARG A 148 -14.77 -5.47 20.22
N ASP A 149 -13.65 -5.08 19.61
CA ASP A 149 -12.35 -5.74 19.73
C ASP A 149 -11.60 -5.34 21.02
N GLY A 150 -12.04 -4.29 21.72
CA GLY A 150 -11.35 -3.73 22.89
C GLY A 150 -10.00 -3.10 22.53
N ILE A 151 -9.90 -2.39 21.40
CA ILE A 151 -8.66 -1.78 20.92
C ILE A 151 -8.61 -0.31 21.32
N ALA A 152 -7.63 0.03 22.16
CA ALA A 152 -7.36 1.41 22.56
C ALA A 152 -6.85 2.27 21.38
N LEU A 153 -6.94 3.58 21.55
CA LEU A 153 -6.33 4.54 20.63
C LEU A 153 -4.80 4.37 20.61
N PRO A 154 -4.16 4.47 19.43
CA PRO A 154 -2.72 4.31 19.33
C PRO A 154 -1.96 5.49 19.96
N PHE A 155 -0.75 5.22 20.44
CA PHE A 155 0.20 6.27 20.78
C PHE A 155 0.71 6.95 19.52
N ILE A 156 0.67 8.29 19.50
CA ILE A 156 1.19 9.11 18.41
C ILE A 156 2.12 10.17 18.99
N PRO A 157 3.38 10.24 18.53
CA PRO A 157 4.35 11.23 19.01
C PRO A 157 3.85 12.68 18.82
N GLY A 158 3.91 13.47 19.89
CA GLY A 158 3.45 14.86 19.88
C GLY A 158 1.95 15.06 19.99
N ARG A 159 1.18 13.97 20.17
CA ARG A 159 -0.28 13.99 20.34
C ARG A 159 -0.72 13.23 21.59
N GLU A 160 0.07 13.37 22.67
CA GLU A 160 -0.17 12.67 23.95
C GLU A 160 -1.36 13.23 24.70
N GLU A 161 -1.59 14.56 24.61
CA GLU A 161 -2.68 15.24 25.28
C GLU A 161 -4.05 14.70 24.82
N ASP A 162 -4.98 14.58 25.76
CA ASP A 162 -6.36 14.13 25.49
C ASP A 162 -7.24 15.31 25.05
N THR A 163 -6.97 15.83 23.85
CA THR A 163 -7.80 16.83 23.18
C THR A 163 -8.70 16.16 22.14
N GLU A 164 -9.79 16.82 21.76
CA GLU A 164 -10.70 16.33 20.71
C GLU A 164 -9.97 16.14 19.38
N GLU A 165 -9.10 17.08 19.00
CA GLU A 165 -8.29 17.00 17.77
C GLU A 165 -7.35 15.78 17.80
N ASN A 166 -6.63 15.56 18.89
CA ASN A 166 -5.74 14.42 19.03
C ASN A 166 -6.49 13.09 19.06
N ARG A 167 -7.68 13.06 19.65
CA ARG A 167 -8.55 11.88 19.67
C ARG A 167 -9.02 11.56 18.26
N GLU A 168 -9.55 12.52 17.51
CA GLU A 168 -9.99 12.35 16.13
C GLU A 168 -8.84 11.89 15.24
N PHE A 169 -7.64 12.46 15.39
CA PHE A 169 -6.46 12.03 14.65
C PHE A 169 -6.10 10.56 14.93
N LYS A 170 -6.08 10.15 16.21
CA LYS A 170 -5.80 8.77 16.61
C LYS A 170 -6.86 7.79 16.12
N GLU A 171 -8.13 8.19 16.12
CA GLU A 171 -9.23 7.40 15.52
C GLU A 171 -9.04 7.21 14.01
N ARG A 172 -8.58 8.23 13.31
CA ARG A 172 -8.25 8.16 11.88
C ARG A 172 -7.07 7.22 11.61
N VAL A 173 -6.04 7.23 12.45
CA VAL A 173 -4.95 6.25 12.40
C VAL A 173 -5.51 4.83 12.56
N ARG A 174 -6.36 4.60 13.55
CA ARG A 174 -7.02 3.31 13.81
C ARG A 174 -7.93 2.90 12.66
N MET A 175 -8.65 3.85 12.05
CA MET A 175 -9.45 3.62 10.84
C MET A 175 -8.59 3.05 9.70
N PHE A 176 -7.44 3.63 9.42
CA PHE A 176 -6.55 3.10 8.39
C PHE A 176 -5.96 1.73 8.71
N GLN A 177 -5.75 1.40 9.98
CA GLN A 177 -5.34 0.05 10.38
C GLN A 177 -6.45 -0.98 10.07
N TYR A 178 -7.71 -0.62 10.30
CA TYR A 178 -8.86 -1.50 10.03
C TYR A 178 -9.27 -1.53 8.55
N MET A 179 -9.00 -0.49 7.77
CA MET A 179 -9.48 -0.35 6.40
C MET A 179 -9.19 -1.57 5.50
N VAL A 180 -8.01 -2.18 5.67
CA VAL A 180 -7.58 -3.36 4.89
C VAL A 180 -7.67 -4.68 5.68
N THR A 181 -8.12 -4.64 6.93
CA THR A 181 -8.23 -5.83 7.79
C THR A 181 -9.66 -6.13 8.22
N ALA A 182 -10.51 -5.10 8.34
CA ALA A 182 -11.93 -5.28 8.57
C ALA A 182 -12.58 -6.01 7.38
N ASN A 183 -13.44 -6.94 7.69
CA ASN A 183 -14.13 -7.73 6.70
C ASN A 183 -15.56 -7.21 6.44
N GLU A 184 -16.26 -7.89 5.59
CA GLU A 184 -17.66 -7.59 5.23
C GLU A 184 -18.63 -7.69 6.41
N GLY A 185 -18.37 -8.56 7.39
CA GLY A 185 -19.10 -8.66 8.65
C GLY A 185 -18.90 -7.44 9.55
N ASP A 186 -17.83 -6.70 9.33
CA ASP A 186 -17.53 -5.41 9.97
C ASP A 186 -18.09 -4.21 9.18
N ASN A 187 -18.95 -4.47 8.19
CA ASN A 187 -19.51 -3.45 7.28
C ASN A 187 -18.45 -2.68 6.47
N ASN A 188 -17.35 -3.34 6.11
CA ASN A 188 -16.35 -2.73 5.25
C ASN A 188 -16.86 -2.66 3.81
N LYS A 189 -17.38 -1.49 3.43
CA LYS A 189 -17.93 -1.22 2.10
C LYS A 189 -16.90 -0.66 1.11
N GLU A 190 -15.63 -0.55 1.49
CA GLU A 190 -14.61 -0.08 0.57
C GLU A 190 -14.12 -1.18 -0.37
N LEU A 191 -14.18 -2.43 0.05
CA LEU A 191 -13.62 -3.57 -0.69
C LEU A 191 -14.59 -4.04 -1.79
N ILE A 192 -14.37 -3.60 -3.03
CA ILE A 192 -15.16 -4.04 -4.20
C ILE A 192 -14.81 -5.49 -4.56
N TRP A 193 -13.50 -5.79 -4.58
CA TRP A 193 -13.00 -7.13 -4.81
C TRP A 193 -11.80 -7.39 -3.90
N ALA A 194 -11.92 -8.36 -3.03
CA ALA A 194 -10.85 -8.75 -2.10
C ALA A 194 -10.62 -10.25 -2.13
N GLN A 195 -9.38 -10.64 -1.95
CA GLN A 195 -9.00 -12.03 -1.77
C GLN A 195 -9.10 -12.37 -0.28
N ARG A 196 -9.82 -13.42 0.05
CA ARG A 196 -9.72 -14.03 1.37
C ARG A 196 -8.39 -14.78 1.45
N ILE A 197 -7.57 -14.39 2.41
CA ILE A 197 -6.37 -15.16 2.73
C ILE A 197 -6.80 -16.19 3.77
N GLU A 198 -6.67 -17.46 3.45
CA GLU A 198 -6.78 -18.49 4.48
C GLU A 198 -5.50 -18.47 5.30
N LEU A 199 -5.67 -18.41 6.61
CA LEU A 199 -4.55 -18.51 7.54
C LEU A 199 -4.16 -19.98 7.60
N ASP A 200 -2.98 -20.30 7.10
CA ASP A 200 -2.34 -21.54 7.48
C ASP A 200 -2.06 -21.49 8.98
N ALA A 201 -2.72 -22.36 9.74
CA ALA A 201 -2.64 -22.41 11.20
C ALA A 201 -1.20 -22.64 11.71
N GLN A 202 -0.31 -23.16 10.86
CA GLN A 202 1.08 -23.43 11.19
C GLN A 202 2.06 -22.34 10.74
N ASN A 203 1.77 -21.61 9.65
CA ASN A 203 2.70 -20.65 9.04
C ASN A 203 2.19 -19.21 9.00
N GLY A 204 1.08 -18.89 9.63
CA GLY A 204 0.60 -17.51 9.81
C GLY A 204 0.04 -16.81 8.58
N GLY A 205 -0.15 -17.52 7.48
CA GLY A 205 -0.64 -16.96 6.23
C GLY A 205 0.39 -16.09 5.51
N GLU A 206 0.30 -16.04 4.20
CA GLU A 206 1.22 -15.28 3.36
C GLU A 206 1.32 -13.81 3.79
N GLY A 207 2.48 -13.41 4.25
CA GLY A 207 2.83 -12.03 4.54
C GLY A 207 2.50 -11.51 5.93
N THR A 208 1.75 -12.25 6.78
CA THR A 208 1.51 -11.83 8.16
C THR A 208 2.79 -11.89 8.99
N ASP A 209 3.48 -13.01 8.98
CA ASP A 209 4.72 -13.18 9.75
C ASP A 209 5.84 -12.23 9.31
N CYS A 210 5.90 -11.90 8.04
CA CYS A 210 6.86 -10.92 7.51
C CYS A 210 6.66 -9.51 8.10
N ARG A 211 5.44 -9.17 8.54
CA ARG A 211 5.09 -7.85 9.10
C ARG A 211 5.15 -7.80 10.62
N LEU A 212 5.11 -8.95 11.27
CA LEU A 212 5.20 -9.02 12.72
C LEU A 212 6.63 -8.80 13.20
N PRO A 213 6.82 -8.11 14.34
CA PRO A 213 8.12 -8.00 14.98
C PRO A 213 8.68 -9.39 15.28
N ASN A 214 10.01 -9.53 15.22
CA ASN A 214 10.70 -10.80 15.47
C ASN A 214 10.53 -11.33 16.89
N LYS A 215 10.22 -10.45 17.85
CA LYS A 215 9.86 -10.79 19.23
C LYS A 215 8.62 -10.02 19.63
N VAL A 216 7.60 -10.72 20.07
CA VAL A 216 6.31 -10.16 20.51
C VAL A 216 6.04 -10.51 21.96
N VAL A 217 6.25 -11.75 22.36
CA VAL A 217 6.03 -12.24 23.72
C VAL A 217 7.18 -13.15 24.16
N LYS A 218 7.51 -13.13 25.45
CA LYS A 218 8.49 -14.03 26.09
C LYS A 218 7.72 -15.07 26.89
N ARG A 219 7.90 -16.35 26.55
CA ARG A 219 7.32 -17.47 27.29
C ARG A 219 8.00 -17.64 28.64
N SER A 220 7.37 -18.37 29.57
CA SER A 220 7.91 -18.70 30.89
C SER A 220 9.25 -19.44 30.83
N ASN A 221 9.52 -20.19 29.78
CA ASN A 221 10.81 -20.88 29.55
C ASN A 221 11.90 -19.97 28.96
N GLY A 222 11.65 -18.67 28.84
CA GLY A 222 12.58 -17.68 28.32
C GLY A 222 12.61 -17.56 26.77
N VAL A 223 11.87 -18.39 26.04
CA VAL A 223 11.85 -18.39 24.57
C VAL A 223 10.93 -17.27 24.08
N TYR A 224 11.45 -16.46 23.15
CA TYR A 224 10.66 -15.44 22.47
C TYR A 224 9.85 -16.02 21.31
N VAL A 225 8.64 -15.49 21.14
CA VAL A 225 7.76 -15.77 19.99
C VAL A 225 7.44 -14.46 19.28
N GLY A 226 7.45 -14.49 17.97
CA GLY A 226 7.14 -13.34 17.11
C GLY A 226 7.08 -13.76 15.65
N GLY A 227 7.24 -12.80 14.75
CA GLY A 227 7.28 -13.01 13.30
C GLY A 227 8.69 -12.92 12.73
N TRP A 228 8.76 -12.47 11.49
CA TRP A 228 10.01 -12.42 10.74
C TRP A 228 10.56 -11.01 10.53
N ALA A 229 9.78 -9.97 10.83
CA ALA A 229 10.17 -8.57 10.65
C ALA A 229 10.78 -8.25 9.26
N ALA A 230 10.32 -8.93 8.21
CA ALA A 230 10.96 -8.91 6.89
C ALA A 230 10.35 -7.88 5.92
N MET A 231 9.16 -7.34 6.22
CA MET A 231 8.55 -6.27 5.42
C MET A 231 9.06 -4.93 5.91
N ALA A 232 10.20 -4.52 5.38
CA ALA A 232 10.96 -3.36 5.82
C ALA A 232 10.89 -2.24 4.76
N PRO A 233 9.98 -1.25 4.92
CA PRO A 233 9.88 -0.12 4.02
C PRO A 233 11.20 0.65 3.90
N THR A 234 11.54 1.09 2.70
CA THR A 234 12.72 1.91 2.47
C THR A 234 12.51 3.34 2.97
N LEU A 235 13.60 4.08 3.17
CA LEU A 235 13.53 5.49 3.53
C LEU A 235 12.79 6.31 2.46
N TYR A 236 12.92 5.91 1.18
CA TYR A 236 12.13 6.48 0.09
C TYR A 236 10.63 6.41 0.36
N SER A 237 10.11 5.25 0.74
CA SER A 237 8.68 5.10 1.06
C SER A 237 8.29 5.97 2.24
N VAL A 238 9.09 5.97 3.30
CA VAL A 238 8.86 6.78 4.52
C VAL A 238 8.80 8.28 4.21
N GLN A 239 9.66 8.79 3.33
CA GLN A 239 9.70 10.20 2.93
C GLN A 239 8.54 10.63 2.03
N HIS A 240 7.86 9.68 1.37
CA HIS A 240 6.74 9.98 0.47
C HIS A 240 5.38 10.02 1.17
N PHE A 241 5.25 9.49 2.41
CA PHE A 241 4.10 9.81 3.24
C PHE A 241 4.12 11.31 3.57
N TYR A 242 2.94 11.92 3.67
CA TYR A 242 2.85 13.36 3.90
C TYR A 242 3.10 13.74 5.37
N THR A 243 3.35 15.01 5.59
CA THR A 243 3.20 15.66 6.90
C THR A 243 1.71 15.79 7.25
N GLU A 244 1.40 16.17 8.48
CA GLU A 244 0.02 16.50 8.90
C GLU A 244 -0.60 17.64 8.08
N ASN A 245 0.23 18.48 7.45
CA ASN A 245 -0.20 19.56 6.54
C ASN A 245 -0.48 19.07 5.11
N GLY A 246 -0.30 17.77 4.84
CA GLY A 246 -0.58 17.19 3.53
C GLY A 246 0.46 17.49 2.45
N LYS A 247 1.69 17.84 2.84
CA LYS A 247 2.83 18.09 1.94
C LYS A 247 3.92 17.04 2.14
N LEU A 248 4.80 16.86 1.17
CA LEU A 248 5.98 16.04 1.39
C LEU A 248 6.89 16.73 2.44
N PRO A 249 7.57 15.98 3.32
CA PRO A 249 8.44 16.55 4.35
C PRO A 249 9.43 17.59 3.81
N ALA A 250 10.08 17.32 2.68
CA ALA A 250 11.02 18.24 2.05
C ALA A 250 10.39 19.49 1.41
N GLN A 251 9.06 19.54 1.31
CA GLN A 251 8.32 20.63 0.64
C GLN A 251 7.39 21.38 1.61
N ASP A 252 7.31 20.92 2.84
CA ASP A 252 6.48 21.55 3.86
C ASP A 252 7.29 22.58 4.66
N PRO A 253 7.05 23.88 4.49
CA PRO A 253 7.78 24.91 5.23
C PRO A 253 7.49 24.91 6.74
N ASN A 254 6.42 24.20 7.17
CA ASN A 254 6.05 24.07 8.58
C ASN A 254 6.59 22.76 9.20
N PHE A 255 7.27 21.95 8.41
CA PHE A 255 7.94 20.75 8.89
C PHE A 255 9.38 21.09 9.34
N TYR A 256 10.05 20.13 9.96
CA TYR A 256 11.44 20.30 10.37
C TYR A 256 12.36 20.42 9.15
N PRO A 257 13.40 21.29 9.21
CA PRO A 257 14.41 21.36 8.15
C PRO A 257 15.14 20.01 8.03
N GLU A 258 15.62 19.70 6.83
CA GLU A 258 16.13 18.37 6.48
C GLU A 258 17.33 17.96 7.35
N GLU A 259 18.17 18.89 7.72
CA GLU A 259 19.33 18.68 8.61
C GLU A 259 18.95 18.27 10.04
N GLU A 260 17.71 18.49 10.45
CA GLU A 260 17.20 18.11 11.76
C GLU A 260 16.42 16.79 11.76
N TRP A 261 16.08 16.20 10.62
CA TRP A 261 15.17 15.06 10.51
C TRP A 261 15.58 13.88 11.37
N TYR A 262 16.89 13.65 11.53
CA TYR A 262 17.46 12.50 12.26
C TYR A 262 17.86 12.84 13.70
N THR A 263 17.50 14.03 14.18
CA THR A 263 17.69 14.44 15.58
C THR A 263 16.49 14.04 16.44
N ARG A 264 16.65 14.03 17.76
CA ARG A 264 15.60 13.65 18.71
C ARG A 264 14.42 14.62 18.64
N PHE A 265 13.22 14.07 18.64
CA PHE A 265 11.99 14.86 18.71
C PHE A 265 11.75 15.37 20.13
N TYR A 266 11.90 14.50 21.14
CA TYR A 266 11.77 14.89 22.53
C TYR A 266 13.14 15.24 23.11
N GLU A 267 13.25 16.44 23.68
CA GLU A 267 14.48 16.94 24.28
C GLU A 267 14.33 17.06 25.80
N GLY A 268 15.27 16.53 26.56
CA GLY A 268 15.37 16.67 28.02
C GLY A 268 14.16 16.17 28.79
N ALA A 269 13.70 16.94 29.78
CA ALA A 269 12.60 16.58 30.68
C ALA A 269 11.20 16.56 30.02
N GLN A 270 11.08 16.92 28.75
CA GLN A 270 9.82 16.90 28.00
C GLN A 270 9.50 15.52 27.41
N SER A 271 10.40 14.57 27.52
CA SER A 271 10.11 13.19 27.12
C SER A 271 8.95 12.65 27.99
N PRO A 272 7.80 12.25 27.41
CA PRO A 272 6.74 11.66 28.20
C PRO A 272 7.27 10.42 28.93
N ALA A 273 6.71 10.14 30.11
CA ALA A 273 7.03 8.91 30.85
C ALA A 273 6.71 7.70 29.96
N LEU A 274 7.72 6.94 29.65
CA LEU A 274 7.63 5.85 28.69
C LEU A 274 7.13 4.58 29.31
N ALA A 275 6.42 3.82 28.49
CA ALA A 275 6.05 2.46 28.85
C ALA A 275 7.29 1.57 28.93
N THR A 276 7.31 0.70 29.92
CA THR A 276 8.30 -0.36 30.05
C THR A 276 8.14 -1.37 28.91
N ASN A 277 9.24 -1.73 28.24
CA ASN A 277 9.21 -2.79 27.25
C ASN A 277 8.96 -4.14 27.96
N ASN A 278 7.87 -4.81 27.58
CA ASN A 278 7.46 -6.08 28.22
C ASN A 278 8.35 -7.28 27.82
N LEU A 279 9.33 -7.10 26.93
CA LEU A 279 10.24 -8.18 26.51
C LEU A 279 11.45 -8.34 27.42
N ASP A 280 12.03 -7.24 27.92
CA ASP A 280 13.22 -7.25 28.77
C ASP A 280 13.06 -6.48 30.09
N GLY A 281 11.95 -5.75 30.26
CA GLY A 281 11.69 -4.93 31.44
C GLY A 281 12.42 -3.58 31.44
N GLU A 282 13.13 -3.24 30.37
CA GLU A 282 13.78 -1.94 30.23
C GLU A 282 12.78 -0.87 29.78
N ASP A 283 12.98 0.34 30.24
CA ASP A 283 12.22 1.49 29.76
C ASP A 283 12.53 1.74 28.29
N VAL A 284 11.51 1.77 27.46
CA VAL A 284 11.64 2.22 26.09
C VAL A 284 11.83 3.73 26.12
N LYS A 285 13.06 4.17 26.03
CA LYS A 285 13.38 5.59 25.93
C LYS A 285 12.85 6.13 24.60
N ASN A 286 12.26 7.31 24.68
CA ASN A 286 11.61 7.94 23.56
C ASN A 286 12.63 8.53 22.58
N ASP A 287 13.27 7.66 21.84
CA ASP A 287 14.31 7.99 20.88
C ASP A 287 13.72 8.25 19.47
N ILE A 288 12.51 8.81 19.43
CA ILE A 288 11.84 9.16 18.17
C ILE A 288 12.57 10.35 17.52
N ILE A 289 12.83 10.23 16.23
CA ILE A 289 13.42 11.31 15.44
C ILE A 289 12.35 12.27 14.92
N LYS A 290 12.74 13.51 14.67
CA LYS A 290 11.84 14.58 14.16
C LYS A 290 11.13 14.20 12.88
N MET A 291 11.77 13.40 12.01
CA MET A 291 11.17 12.90 10.79
C MET A 291 9.94 12.00 11.03
N HIS A 292 9.78 11.41 12.20
CA HIS A 292 8.65 10.54 12.54
C HIS A 292 7.50 11.30 13.25
N ALA A 293 7.71 12.55 13.64
CA ALA A 293 6.68 13.40 14.23
C ALA A 293 5.93 14.22 13.16
N LYS A 294 4.77 14.76 13.51
CA LYS A 294 3.96 15.63 12.64
C LYS A 294 3.67 15.02 11.24
N ARG A 295 3.42 13.72 11.21
CA ARG A 295 3.09 12.99 9.98
C ARG A 295 1.59 12.74 9.89
N GLU A 296 1.12 12.45 8.68
CA GLU A 296 -0.27 12.08 8.42
C GLU A 296 -0.71 10.75 9.06
N ALA A 297 -2.00 10.51 9.15
CA ALA A 297 -2.55 9.33 9.82
C ALA A 297 -2.14 7.99 9.19
N ARG A 298 -2.01 7.90 7.85
CA ARG A 298 -1.59 6.67 7.15
C ARG A 298 -0.16 6.27 7.49
N PHE A 299 0.73 7.25 7.73
CA PHE A 299 2.09 6.98 8.18
C PHE A 299 2.08 6.18 9.49
N TYR A 300 1.39 6.67 10.51
CA TYR A 300 1.31 5.99 11.82
C TYR A 300 0.51 4.69 11.77
N ALA A 301 -0.43 4.59 10.85
CA ALA A 301 -1.22 3.38 10.68
C ALA A 301 -0.41 2.21 10.13
N TRP A 302 0.56 2.48 9.24
CA TRP A 302 1.22 1.42 8.46
C TRP A 302 2.72 1.31 8.68
N ILE A 303 3.41 2.40 9.05
CA ILE A 303 4.86 2.40 9.26
C ILE A 303 5.16 2.22 10.75
N VAL A 304 6.04 1.27 11.03
CA VAL A 304 6.59 1.00 12.37
C VAL A 304 8.02 1.48 12.39
N PHE A 305 8.36 2.25 13.40
CA PHE A 305 9.68 2.81 13.61
C PHE A 305 10.12 2.64 15.08
N ASP A 306 11.38 2.86 15.36
CA ASP A 306 11.93 2.76 16.71
C ASP A 306 11.23 3.72 17.69
N GLY A 307 10.89 3.25 18.88
CA GLY A 307 10.16 4.02 19.89
C GLY A 307 8.64 4.09 19.73
N THR A 308 8.06 3.48 18.69
CA THR A 308 6.60 3.48 18.49
C THR A 308 5.90 2.29 19.13
N GLN A 309 4.60 2.45 19.41
CA GLN A 309 3.72 1.36 19.81
C GLN A 309 3.27 0.55 18.59
N TYR A 310 3.52 -0.76 18.58
CA TYR A 310 3.07 -1.62 17.49
C TYR A 310 1.56 -1.87 17.54
N SER A 311 1.05 -2.31 18.69
CA SER A 311 -0.37 -2.54 18.97
C SER A 311 -0.62 -2.45 20.46
N SER A 312 -1.83 -2.12 20.87
CA SER A 312 -2.21 -1.88 22.28
C SER A 312 -2.37 -3.15 23.11
N LYS A 313 -2.53 -4.32 22.49
CA LYS A 313 -2.78 -5.57 23.26
C LYS A 313 -2.07 -6.83 22.72
N ILE A 314 -1.18 -6.68 21.77
CA ILE A 314 -0.54 -7.81 21.09
C ILE A 314 0.29 -8.70 22.02
N ASN A 315 0.91 -8.14 23.07
CA ASN A 315 1.75 -8.84 24.02
C ASN A 315 0.91 -9.23 25.26
N ASN A 316 0.25 -10.37 25.20
CA ASN A 316 -0.57 -10.90 26.29
C ASN A 316 -1.50 -9.85 26.93
N GLY A 317 -2.21 -9.09 26.08
CA GLY A 317 -3.12 -8.04 26.51
C GLY A 317 -2.46 -6.69 26.82
N ASN A 318 -1.15 -6.58 26.66
CA ASN A 318 -0.39 -5.35 26.88
C ASN A 318 0.13 -4.77 25.54
N PRO A 319 0.42 -3.48 25.48
CA PRO A 319 1.06 -2.88 24.31
C PRO A 319 2.47 -3.45 24.09
N LEU A 320 2.87 -3.57 22.84
CA LEU A 320 4.25 -3.83 22.46
C LEU A 320 4.88 -2.55 21.95
N TRP A 321 5.96 -2.14 22.61
CA TRP A 321 6.79 -1.02 22.17
C TRP A 321 8.01 -1.54 21.41
N ILE A 322 8.31 -0.91 20.30
CA ILE A 322 9.37 -1.33 19.39
C ILE A 322 10.69 -0.69 19.79
N ASN A 323 11.71 -1.52 19.97
CA ASN A 323 13.09 -1.10 20.18
C ASN A 323 14.01 -1.84 19.22
N LEU A 324 14.32 -1.19 18.10
CA LEU A 324 15.15 -1.75 17.03
C LEU A 324 16.66 -1.60 17.30
N LYS A 325 17.03 -0.90 18.36
CA LYS A 325 18.42 -0.71 18.77
C LYS A 325 18.91 -1.78 19.76
N ASN A 326 18.02 -2.58 20.33
CA ASN A 326 18.38 -3.56 21.34
C ASN A 326 18.19 -4.99 20.83
N THR A 327 19.25 -5.79 20.78
CA THR A 327 19.21 -7.20 20.35
C THR A 327 18.39 -8.11 21.27
N ASN A 328 18.18 -7.73 22.53
CA ASN A 328 17.30 -8.46 23.46
C ASN A 328 15.81 -8.26 23.14
N THR A 329 15.47 -7.20 22.41
CA THR A 329 14.12 -6.89 21.95
C THR A 329 13.99 -7.10 20.43
N ASN A 330 13.74 -6.05 19.65
CA ASN A 330 13.44 -6.14 18.21
C ASN A 330 14.66 -5.83 17.31
N GLY A 331 15.80 -5.48 17.90
CA GLY A 331 17.02 -5.13 17.17
C GLY A 331 17.66 -6.30 16.44
N TYR A 332 18.55 -5.96 15.52
CA TYR A 332 19.32 -6.90 14.74
C TYR A 332 20.18 -7.82 15.62
N ASN A 333 20.22 -9.11 15.26
CA ASN A 333 21.01 -10.11 15.96
C ASN A 333 21.76 -10.97 14.93
N THR A 334 23.07 -11.10 15.10
CA THR A 334 23.93 -11.89 14.21
C THR A 334 23.64 -13.39 14.22
N SER A 335 22.99 -13.91 15.27
CA SER A 335 22.52 -15.30 15.30
C SER A 335 21.24 -15.56 14.52
N ASN A 336 20.52 -14.49 14.16
CA ASN A 336 19.32 -14.56 13.31
C ASN A 336 19.26 -13.35 12.37
N THR A 337 20.00 -13.42 11.30
CA THR A 337 20.16 -12.32 10.34
C THR A 337 18.98 -12.12 9.40
N ARG A 338 18.03 -13.06 9.38
CA ARG A 338 16.86 -13.01 8.49
C ARG A 338 15.67 -12.26 9.07
N ASN A 339 15.45 -12.42 10.39
CA ASN A 339 14.25 -11.93 11.06
C ASN A 339 14.53 -10.57 11.70
N CYS A 340 14.72 -9.55 10.89
CA CYS A 340 15.02 -8.20 11.35
C CYS A 340 14.44 -7.14 10.41
N ALA A 341 14.17 -5.97 10.96
CA ALA A 341 13.76 -4.77 10.23
C ALA A 341 14.98 -4.10 9.57
N GLY A 342 15.50 -4.70 8.49
CA GLY A 342 16.81 -4.36 7.91
C GLY A 342 16.96 -2.92 7.42
N SER A 343 15.85 -2.21 7.12
CA SER A 343 15.86 -0.78 6.80
C SER A 343 15.69 0.13 8.01
N GLY A 344 15.61 -0.41 9.23
CA GLY A 344 15.25 0.34 10.43
C GLY A 344 13.75 0.68 10.54
N TYR A 345 12.92 0.11 9.65
CA TYR A 345 11.48 0.23 9.62
C TYR A 345 10.82 -1.13 9.45
N LEU A 346 9.55 -1.22 9.84
CA LEU A 346 8.71 -2.39 9.61
C LEU A 346 7.33 -1.92 9.13
N SER A 347 6.71 -2.66 8.24
CA SER A 347 5.31 -2.40 7.86
C SER A 347 4.37 -3.22 8.72
N LYS A 348 3.28 -2.58 9.19
CA LYS A 348 2.15 -3.27 9.83
C LYS A 348 0.85 -3.17 9.03
N LYS A 349 0.90 -2.67 7.79
CA LYS A 349 -0.26 -2.74 6.90
C LYS A 349 -0.69 -4.21 6.73
N PHE A 350 -1.97 -4.49 6.72
CA PHE A 350 -2.57 -5.83 6.76
C PHE A 350 -2.45 -6.59 8.10
N ILE A 351 -1.97 -5.97 9.16
CA ILE A 351 -2.05 -6.53 10.51
C ILE A 351 -3.29 -5.98 11.21
N ASP A 352 -4.24 -6.86 11.53
CA ASP A 352 -5.43 -6.47 12.29
C ASP A 352 -5.01 -5.97 13.69
N PRO A 353 -5.44 -4.80 14.13
CA PRO A 353 -5.16 -4.29 15.48
C PRO A 353 -5.53 -5.26 16.60
N ASN A 354 -6.48 -6.17 16.36
CA ASN A 354 -6.92 -7.19 17.30
C ASN A 354 -5.97 -8.41 17.43
N ILE A 355 -4.82 -8.39 16.75
CA ILE A 355 -3.83 -9.47 16.88
C ILE A 355 -3.36 -9.63 18.33
N TYR A 356 -3.23 -10.88 18.78
CA TYR A 356 -2.90 -11.20 20.15
C TYR A 356 -1.96 -12.41 20.23
N PHE A 357 -0.98 -12.34 21.12
CA PHE A 357 -0.13 -13.45 21.50
C PHE A 357 -0.29 -13.69 23.00
N GLY A 358 -0.71 -14.90 23.37
CA GLY A 358 -0.79 -15.32 24.78
C GLY A 358 0.59 -15.51 25.41
N ALA A 359 0.64 -15.57 26.74
CA ALA A 359 1.88 -15.81 27.50
C ALA A 359 2.55 -17.15 27.13
N ASP A 360 1.79 -18.12 26.65
CA ASP A 360 2.27 -19.39 26.10
C ASP A 360 2.78 -19.33 24.66
N GLY A 361 2.64 -18.16 24.02
CA GLY A 361 2.98 -17.92 22.61
C GLY A 361 1.90 -18.32 21.62
N THR A 362 0.71 -18.73 22.07
CA THR A 362 -0.44 -18.97 21.19
C THR A 362 -0.88 -17.68 20.53
N ARG A 363 -1.00 -17.69 19.20
CA ARG A 363 -1.40 -16.51 18.41
C ARG A 363 -2.88 -16.58 18.03
N GLN A 364 -3.57 -15.45 18.19
CA GLN A 364 -4.92 -15.23 17.70
C GLN A 364 -4.92 -14.00 16.79
N HIS A 365 -5.49 -14.10 15.61
CA HIS A 365 -5.62 -12.99 14.67
C HIS A 365 -6.71 -13.25 13.63
N THR A 366 -7.20 -12.16 13.07
CA THR A 366 -8.15 -12.20 11.94
C THR A 366 -7.38 -12.20 10.64
N ALA A 367 -7.74 -13.08 9.70
CA ALA A 367 -7.19 -13.07 8.36
C ALA A 367 -7.55 -11.75 7.65
N PRO A 368 -6.56 -10.98 7.18
CA PRO A 368 -6.85 -9.76 6.45
C PRO A 368 -7.55 -10.07 5.12
N ARG A 369 -8.32 -9.11 4.64
CA ARG A 369 -8.81 -9.10 3.27
C ARG A 369 -7.80 -8.36 2.40
N ARG A 370 -7.12 -9.06 1.49
CA ARG A 370 -6.23 -8.40 0.55
C ARG A 370 -7.05 -7.74 -0.55
N PRO A 371 -7.12 -6.40 -0.63
CA PRO A 371 -7.88 -5.73 -1.67
C PRO A 371 -7.25 -6.02 -3.04
N LEU A 372 -8.08 -6.41 -3.99
CA LEU A 372 -7.74 -6.47 -5.40
C LEU A 372 -8.22 -5.21 -6.11
N ILE A 373 -9.41 -4.73 -5.74
CA ILE A 373 -9.99 -3.46 -6.16
C ILE A 373 -10.77 -2.88 -4.98
N ARG A 374 -10.56 -1.59 -4.68
CA ARG A 374 -11.31 -0.86 -3.66
C ARG A 374 -11.67 0.55 -4.10
N MET A 375 -12.60 1.18 -3.39
CA MET A 375 -13.17 2.49 -3.77
C MET A 375 -12.10 3.56 -4.00
N ALA A 376 -11.07 3.64 -3.16
CA ALA A 376 -10.03 4.65 -3.31
C ALA A 376 -9.30 4.55 -4.66
N GLU A 377 -9.10 3.34 -5.19
CA GLU A 377 -8.50 3.18 -6.52
C GLU A 377 -9.35 3.82 -7.61
N LEU A 378 -10.68 3.74 -7.53
CA LEU A 378 -11.56 4.33 -8.54
C LEU A 378 -11.44 5.86 -8.57
N TYR A 379 -11.37 6.50 -7.40
CA TYR A 379 -11.12 7.95 -7.32
C TYR A 379 -9.74 8.33 -7.87
N LEU A 380 -8.71 7.57 -7.53
CA LEU A 380 -7.34 7.81 -8.01
C LEU A 380 -7.21 7.56 -9.52
N ASN A 381 -7.93 6.59 -10.07
CA ASN A 381 -7.99 6.35 -11.51
C ASN A 381 -8.65 7.53 -12.25
N LEU A 382 -9.74 8.09 -11.70
CA LEU A 382 -10.38 9.28 -12.23
C LEU A 382 -9.46 10.50 -12.19
N ALA A 383 -8.81 10.76 -11.04
CA ALA A 383 -7.86 11.84 -10.88
C ALA A 383 -6.74 11.77 -11.94
N GLU A 384 -6.23 10.57 -12.21
CA GLU A 384 -5.19 10.37 -13.24
C GLU A 384 -5.70 10.58 -14.65
N CYS A 385 -6.90 10.09 -15.00
CA CYS A 385 -7.51 10.32 -16.32
C CYS A 385 -7.77 11.81 -16.56
N TYR A 386 -8.33 12.51 -15.59
CA TYR A 386 -8.60 13.94 -15.71
C TYR A 386 -7.31 14.76 -15.82
N ALA A 387 -6.28 14.43 -15.03
CA ALA A 387 -4.97 15.07 -15.13
C ALA A 387 -4.34 14.86 -16.51
N ALA A 388 -4.43 13.67 -17.10
CA ALA A 388 -3.92 13.36 -18.43
C ALA A 388 -4.71 14.02 -19.56
N LEU A 389 -5.95 14.45 -19.30
CA LEU A 389 -6.83 15.16 -20.23
C LEU A 389 -6.88 16.67 -19.97
N ASP A 390 -5.97 17.19 -19.14
CA ASP A 390 -5.83 18.62 -18.79
C ASP A 390 -7.07 19.21 -18.09
N ASN A 391 -7.85 18.38 -17.39
CA ASN A 391 -8.98 18.82 -16.57
C ASN A 391 -8.57 18.86 -15.08
N GLU A 392 -7.86 19.93 -14.70
CA GLU A 392 -7.31 20.14 -13.36
C GLU A 392 -8.40 20.11 -12.28
N GLY A 393 -9.53 20.80 -12.49
CA GLY A 393 -10.59 20.91 -11.49
C GLY A 393 -11.16 19.54 -11.07
N GLU A 394 -11.49 18.70 -12.04
CA GLU A 394 -12.01 17.36 -11.77
C GLU A 394 -10.92 16.41 -11.24
N ALA A 395 -9.67 16.57 -11.69
CA ALA A 395 -8.55 15.80 -11.13
C ALA A 395 -8.37 16.09 -9.64
N LEU A 396 -8.34 17.37 -9.26
CA LEU A 396 -8.26 17.81 -7.86
C LEU A 396 -9.47 17.36 -7.04
N ALA A 397 -10.68 17.48 -7.58
CA ALA A 397 -11.89 17.05 -6.87
C ALA A 397 -11.82 15.56 -6.47
N ASN A 398 -11.42 14.68 -7.39
CA ASN A 398 -11.30 13.25 -7.11
C ASN A 398 -10.10 12.92 -6.19
N LEU A 399 -8.99 13.63 -6.33
CA LEU A 399 -7.82 13.48 -5.46
C LEU A 399 -8.14 13.91 -4.03
N ASN A 400 -8.87 15.00 -3.87
CA ASN A 400 -9.26 15.56 -2.58
C ASN A 400 -10.25 14.68 -1.80
N GLU A 401 -11.02 13.81 -2.45
CA GLU A 401 -11.81 12.79 -1.74
C GLU A 401 -10.92 11.88 -0.88
N ILE A 402 -9.79 11.45 -1.43
CA ILE A 402 -8.82 10.61 -0.71
C ILE A 402 -8.13 11.41 0.40
N ARG A 403 -7.73 12.65 0.12
CA ARG A 403 -7.03 13.52 1.05
C ARG A 403 -7.93 13.92 2.23
N ARG A 404 -9.21 14.21 1.96
CA ARG A 404 -10.22 14.52 3.00
C ARG A 404 -10.40 13.35 3.96
N ARG A 405 -10.52 12.10 3.44
CA ARG A 405 -10.55 10.92 4.28
C ARG A 405 -9.25 10.76 5.09
N ALA A 406 -8.10 11.06 4.49
CA ALA A 406 -6.81 11.01 5.19
C ALA A 406 -6.67 12.11 6.28
N GLY A 407 -7.55 13.12 6.27
CA GLY A 407 -7.51 14.24 7.22
C GLY A 407 -6.35 15.19 6.98
N ILE A 408 -5.93 15.33 5.72
CA ILE A 408 -4.89 16.25 5.29
C ILE A 408 -5.47 17.34 4.38
N SER A 409 -4.76 18.45 4.23
CA SER A 409 -5.21 19.59 3.43
C SER A 409 -5.56 19.20 2.00
N GLU A 410 -6.68 19.70 1.51
CA GLU A 410 -7.05 19.59 0.11
C GLU A 410 -6.07 20.37 -0.77
N LEU A 411 -5.80 19.86 -1.96
CA LEU A 411 -4.99 20.55 -2.95
C LEU A 411 -5.85 21.53 -3.76
N THR A 412 -5.24 22.63 -4.12
CA THR A 412 -5.79 23.67 -4.97
C THR A 412 -4.94 23.87 -6.22
N GLY A 413 -5.39 24.66 -7.19
CA GLY A 413 -4.60 25.00 -8.38
C GLY A 413 -3.24 25.62 -8.05
N SER A 414 -3.10 26.33 -6.92
CA SER A 414 -1.80 26.88 -6.51
C SER A 414 -0.80 25.81 -6.07
N ASP A 415 -1.24 24.67 -5.57
CA ASP A 415 -0.35 23.58 -5.11
C ASP A 415 0.27 22.80 -6.28
N VAL A 416 -0.37 22.81 -7.45
CA VAL A 416 0.07 22.04 -8.63
C VAL A 416 0.92 22.85 -9.62
N THR A 417 1.22 24.11 -9.32
CA THR A 417 2.09 25.00 -10.11
C THR A 417 3.50 25.12 -9.52
N GLY A 418 3.77 24.47 -8.39
CA GLY A 418 5.03 24.50 -7.67
C GLY A 418 6.04 23.45 -8.13
N SER A 419 6.80 22.93 -7.18
CA SER A 419 7.79 21.87 -7.40
C SER A 419 7.20 20.52 -7.79
N MET A 420 5.92 20.29 -7.53
CA MET A 420 5.16 19.12 -7.96
C MET A 420 4.06 19.55 -8.93
N THR A 421 4.01 18.88 -10.07
CA THR A 421 2.90 19.01 -11.01
C THR A 421 1.67 18.24 -10.51
N LEU A 422 0.50 18.51 -11.11
CA LEU A 422 -0.72 17.72 -10.84
C LEU A 422 -0.47 16.21 -10.99
N THR A 423 0.25 15.82 -12.04
CA THR A 423 0.62 14.41 -12.28
C THR A 423 1.48 13.85 -11.14
N ASP A 424 2.41 14.63 -10.61
CA ASP A 424 3.26 14.18 -9.48
C ASP A 424 2.43 13.99 -8.21
N TRP A 425 1.49 14.90 -7.93
CA TRP A 425 0.56 14.75 -6.81
C TRP A 425 -0.33 13.52 -6.95
N VAL A 426 -0.91 13.27 -8.12
CA VAL A 426 -1.71 12.07 -8.38
C VAL A 426 -0.88 10.81 -8.18
N ARG A 427 0.34 10.77 -8.70
CA ARG A 427 1.25 9.62 -8.58
C ARG A 427 1.68 9.38 -7.14
N ASN A 428 1.96 10.45 -6.38
CA ASN A 428 2.33 10.31 -4.97
C ASN A 428 1.14 9.88 -4.12
N GLU A 429 -0.05 10.45 -4.34
CA GLU A 429 -1.25 10.02 -3.61
C GLU A 429 -1.56 8.53 -3.87
N ARG A 430 -1.43 8.06 -5.12
CA ARG A 430 -1.54 6.63 -5.43
C ARG A 430 -0.50 5.80 -4.69
N PHE A 431 0.73 6.27 -4.62
CA PHE A 431 1.80 5.56 -3.92
C PHE A 431 1.51 5.39 -2.43
N VAL A 432 1.10 6.47 -1.77
CA VAL A 432 0.77 6.45 -0.34
C VAL A 432 -0.49 5.65 -0.06
N GLU A 433 -1.56 5.97 -0.76
CA GLU A 433 -2.87 5.36 -0.52
C GLU A 433 -2.88 3.85 -0.79
N LEU A 434 -2.27 3.42 -1.89
CA LEU A 434 -2.21 2.03 -2.33
C LEU A 434 -0.90 1.34 -1.90
N PHE A 435 -0.22 1.88 -0.88
CA PHE A 435 1.02 1.33 -0.33
C PHE A 435 0.87 -0.18 -0.05
N GLU A 436 1.81 -0.99 -0.51
CA GLU A 436 1.83 -2.47 -0.39
C GLU A 436 0.62 -3.25 -0.97
N GLU A 437 -0.22 -2.61 -1.79
CA GLU A 437 -1.34 -3.30 -2.45
C GLU A 437 -0.98 -3.85 -3.85
N GLY A 438 0.31 -3.86 -4.20
CA GLY A 438 0.80 -4.41 -5.46
C GLY A 438 0.65 -3.50 -6.67
N HIS A 439 0.36 -2.21 -6.47
CA HIS A 439 0.18 -1.23 -7.55
C HIS A 439 1.50 -0.62 -8.02
N ARG A 440 2.40 -0.26 -7.10
CA ARG A 440 3.59 0.57 -7.37
C ARG A 440 4.44 0.06 -8.51
N TYR A 441 4.79 -1.22 -8.51
CA TYR A 441 5.63 -1.83 -9.57
C TYR A 441 5.01 -1.67 -10.95
N TYR A 442 3.72 -1.92 -11.08
CA TYR A 442 3.02 -1.80 -12.36
C TYR A 442 2.75 -0.36 -12.75
N ASP A 443 2.52 0.52 -11.79
CA ASP A 443 2.36 1.97 -12.02
C ASP A 443 3.65 2.57 -12.57
N LEU A 444 4.81 2.28 -11.98
CA LEU A 444 6.10 2.73 -12.49
C LEU A 444 6.37 2.25 -13.91
N ARG A 445 5.99 1.02 -14.23
CA ARG A 445 6.12 0.47 -15.59
C ARG A 445 5.19 1.17 -16.58
N ARG A 446 3.89 1.24 -16.28
CA ARG A 446 2.93 1.86 -17.19
C ARG A 446 3.17 3.35 -17.41
N TRP A 447 3.74 4.05 -16.43
CA TRP A 447 4.18 5.45 -16.57
C TRP A 447 5.51 5.59 -17.33
N ALA A 448 6.14 4.50 -17.74
CA ALA A 448 7.44 4.44 -18.43
C ALA A 448 8.61 5.05 -17.64
N ILE A 449 8.54 5.06 -16.30
CA ILE A 449 9.56 5.59 -15.39
C ILE A 449 10.28 4.50 -14.56
N ALA A 450 9.93 3.24 -14.75
CA ALA A 450 10.53 2.14 -14.00
C ALA A 450 12.07 2.08 -14.09
N PRO A 451 12.72 2.31 -15.26
CA PRO A 451 14.18 2.29 -15.34
C PRO A 451 14.87 3.35 -14.46
N GLN A 452 14.23 4.49 -14.25
CA GLN A 452 14.72 5.56 -13.39
C GLN A 452 14.52 5.24 -11.91
N MET A 453 13.36 4.64 -11.58
CA MET A 453 12.92 4.43 -10.21
C MET A 453 13.39 3.12 -9.59
N LEU A 454 13.62 2.08 -10.41
CA LEU A 454 13.97 0.73 -9.96
C LEU A 454 15.47 0.41 -10.18
N LYS A 455 16.34 1.40 -10.10
CA LYS A 455 17.79 1.20 -10.22
C LYS A 455 18.30 0.30 -9.10
N ALA A 456 19.08 -0.72 -9.44
CA ALA A 456 19.71 -1.62 -8.48
C ALA A 456 20.67 -0.84 -7.54
N GLY A 457 20.75 -1.27 -6.28
CA GLY A 457 21.76 -0.81 -5.32
C GLY A 457 21.53 0.56 -4.66
N MET A 458 20.46 1.27 -4.99
CA MET A 458 20.21 2.62 -4.50
C MET A 458 18.99 2.67 -3.58
N ARG A 459 19.01 1.95 -2.47
CA ARG A 459 17.94 1.99 -1.47
C ARG A 459 18.53 2.37 -0.11
N TYR A 460 17.98 3.40 0.48
CA TYR A 460 18.35 3.84 1.81
C TYR A 460 17.31 3.38 2.84
N GLY A 461 17.80 3.09 4.04
CA GLY A 461 17.07 2.93 5.29
C GLY A 461 17.80 3.67 6.39
N LEU A 462 17.42 3.42 7.64
CA LEU A 462 18.25 3.66 8.80
C LEU A 462 19.20 2.46 8.99
N ASP A 463 20.20 2.56 9.90
CA ASP A 463 21.19 1.48 10.11
C ASP A 463 20.62 0.33 10.95
N GLY A 464 19.59 -0.33 10.41
CA GLY A 464 18.84 -1.42 11.07
C GLY A 464 19.58 -2.75 11.15
N LEU A 465 20.78 -2.89 10.54
CA LEU A 465 21.61 -4.10 10.57
C LEU A 465 22.81 -3.98 11.51
N ARG A 466 22.79 -3.03 12.43
CA ARG A 466 23.83 -2.84 13.42
C ARG A 466 23.43 -3.46 14.77
N VAL A 467 24.37 -4.09 15.43
CA VAL A 467 24.18 -4.73 16.74
C VAL A 467 24.28 -3.66 17.83
N ASN A 468 23.22 -3.49 18.62
CA ASN A 468 23.12 -2.53 19.73
C ASN A 468 23.70 -1.15 19.41
N PRO A 469 23.25 -0.48 18.33
CA PRO A 469 23.74 0.83 17.97
C PRO A 469 23.32 1.90 18.98
N SER A 470 24.11 3.00 19.05
CA SER A 470 23.65 4.22 19.69
C SER A 470 22.48 4.83 18.90
N PHE A 471 21.83 5.85 19.49
CA PHE A 471 20.77 6.58 18.78
C PHE A 471 21.28 7.19 17.45
N GLU A 472 22.44 7.83 17.48
CA GLU A 472 23.03 8.51 16.34
C GLU A 472 23.52 7.53 15.26
N GLU A 473 23.99 6.36 15.66
CA GLU A 473 24.40 5.32 14.73
C GLU A 473 23.19 4.69 14.03
N PHE A 474 22.13 4.39 14.77
CA PHE A 474 20.93 3.79 14.22
C PHE A 474 20.19 4.71 13.26
N ASN A 475 20.01 5.99 13.65
CA ASN A 475 19.23 6.96 12.89
C ASN A 475 20.01 7.60 11.73
N LYS A 476 21.06 6.97 11.27
CA LYS A 476 21.85 7.44 10.13
C LYS A 476 21.33 6.84 8.83
N PRO A 477 21.01 7.66 7.80
CA PRO A 477 20.67 7.14 6.47
C PRO A 477 21.78 6.26 5.94
N THR A 478 21.47 5.00 5.65
CA THR A 478 22.44 3.98 5.28
C THR A 478 21.93 3.21 4.06
N LEU A 479 22.84 2.85 3.14
CA LEU A 479 22.50 1.99 2.02
C LEU A 479 22.14 0.60 2.52
N VAL A 480 20.95 0.15 2.16
CA VAL A 480 20.45 -1.17 2.51
C VAL A 480 20.74 -2.14 1.38
N ASN A 481 21.39 -3.26 1.71
CA ASN A 481 21.63 -4.32 0.73
C ASN A 481 20.36 -5.13 0.52
N LEU A 482 19.69 -4.90 -0.60
CA LEU A 482 18.41 -5.52 -0.94
C LEU A 482 18.47 -7.01 -1.22
N SER A 483 19.66 -7.60 -1.40
CA SER A 483 19.80 -9.05 -1.57
C SER A 483 19.38 -9.86 -0.34
N LEU A 484 19.25 -9.21 0.82
CA LEU A 484 18.82 -9.80 2.10
C LEU A 484 17.39 -9.43 2.50
N ILE A 485 16.70 -8.58 1.73
CA ILE A 485 15.39 -8.03 2.06
C ILE A 485 14.42 -8.37 0.93
N HIS A 486 13.27 -8.94 1.28
CA HIS A 486 12.16 -9.03 0.36
C HIS A 486 11.60 -7.62 0.13
N ILE A 487 11.80 -7.08 -1.07
CA ILE A 487 11.28 -5.79 -1.46
C ILE A 487 9.78 -5.94 -1.67
N SER A 488 9.00 -5.33 -0.78
CA SER A 488 7.59 -5.07 -1.03
C SER A 488 7.45 -3.59 -1.36
N GLU A 489 7.50 -3.28 -2.61
CA GLU A 489 7.01 -2.03 -3.16
C GLU A 489 5.70 -2.24 -3.90
#